data_053c9d03494c673c59c63c90a164282a
#
_entry.id   053c9d03494c673c59c63c90a164282a
#
_cell.length_a   1.000
_cell.length_b   1.000
_cell.length_c   1.000
_cell.angle_alpha   90.00
_cell.angle_beta   90.00
_cell.angle_gamma   90.00
#
_symmetry.space_group_name_H-M   'P 1'
#
loop_
_entity.id
_entity.type
_entity.pdbx_description
1 polymer ?
#
loop_
_entity_poly.entity_id
_entity_poly.type
_entity_poly.pdbx_seq_one_letter_code
_entity_poly.pdbx_strand_id
1 'polypeptide(L)'
;AFLDVIALGTALYGLYSFNGQKAQLAERILAGEVPDPLLFLCSSLFIIGAGLVAIRLIPLFVSAVFRVFRRLWSPALYASFLKVLRQRANQDFIMIFLVMTIALGVFNAQTARTINDSAEENTRYVTGADVVLREKWESNADQVAENPSLDLIYYEPDYGVYQTMEGAASVCKVFTDANVSCSVPGGTLKKTLLMAIDTDAFGRTAWFDESLLPHHINEYLNAMAQNARAVLVSANFRDEYGLKLGDVINYWNTDSESTRGIIYGFVDYWPGYAPFTHEKNADGVYRETENHLIVANLSQVQDVMGVRPYSVWVRAKDGAQFLYDYAETSGTRYAVFEDVDAKIVEMKNDPMIKSLNGVLTVGFIVALALCFIGFLMYWILSIRQRTLQFGIYRAMGMRMREILTMLLNEQLCISVLSIAVGAAVGHLAAKLYMPLIQIAYASSDSYLPLRTSVDVSDTLRLLVIVAVMLIACMAILFTIIRRMKIAQALKLGED
;
A
#
# COMPACT_ATOMS: atom_id res chain seq x y z
N ALA A 1 -14.60 26.64 22.15
CA ALA A 1 -15.82 25.90 21.84
C ALA A 1 -15.92 25.51 20.37
N PHE A 2 -15.11 26.09 19.47
CA PHE A 2 -15.13 25.82 18.02
C PHE A 2 -13.79 25.29 17.48
N LEU A 3 -12.85 24.96 18.34
CA LEU A 3 -11.51 24.52 17.94
C LEU A 3 -11.54 23.21 17.14
N ASP A 4 -12.49 22.35 17.42
CA ASP A 4 -12.78 21.10 16.71
C ASP A 4 -13.22 21.33 15.26
N VAL A 5 -14.16 22.26 15.06
CA VAL A 5 -14.67 22.62 13.72
C VAL A 5 -13.60 23.35 12.92
N ILE A 6 -12.82 24.22 13.56
CA ILE A 6 -11.69 24.93 12.93
C ILE A 6 -10.62 23.93 12.50
N ALA A 7 -10.21 23.02 13.40
CA ALA A 7 -9.20 22.01 13.07
C ALA A 7 -9.62 21.11 11.91
N LEU A 8 -10.87 20.62 11.95
CA LEU A 8 -11.42 19.80 10.88
C LEU A 8 -11.56 20.58 9.56
N GLY A 9 -12.05 21.85 9.64
CA GLY A 9 -12.17 22.71 8.47
C GLY A 9 -10.82 23.03 7.82
N THR A 10 -9.80 23.33 8.61
CA THR A 10 -8.44 23.57 8.12
C THR A 10 -7.85 22.33 7.48
N ALA A 11 -8.03 21.16 8.09
CA ALA A 11 -7.56 19.89 7.53
C ALA A 11 -8.22 19.55 6.19
N LEU A 12 -9.55 19.73 6.09
CA LEU A 12 -10.29 19.49 4.85
C LEU A 12 -9.94 20.52 3.77
N TYR A 13 -9.72 21.77 4.13
CA TYR A 13 -9.23 22.79 3.20
C TYR A 13 -7.82 22.45 2.69
N GLY A 14 -6.92 22.01 3.58
CA GLY A 14 -5.60 21.51 3.19
C GLY A 14 -5.72 20.33 2.20
N LEU A 15 -6.57 19.35 2.50
CA LEU A 15 -6.83 18.23 1.59
C LEU A 15 -7.32 18.70 0.21
N TYR A 16 -8.25 19.64 0.17
CA TYR A 16 -8.75 20.21 -1.08
C TYR A 16 -7.64 20.91 -1.86
N SER A 17 -6.83 21.76 -1.19
CA SER A 17 -5.71 22.47 -1.79
C SER A 17 -4.66 21.53 -2.36
N PHE A 18 -4.24 20.50 -1.60
CA PHE A 18 -3.28 19.51 -2.08
C PHE A 18 -3.82 18.66 -3.24
N ASN A 19 -5.11 18.29 -3.19
CA ASN A 19 -5.73 17.58 -4.31
C ASN A 19 -5.75 18.41 -5.61
N GLY A 20 -5.91 19.72 -5.51
CA GLY A 20 -5.83 20.63 -6.66
C GLY A 20 -4.41 20.80 -7.22
N GLN A 21 -3.38 20.49 -6.44
CA GLN A 21 -1.97 20.69 -6.78
C GLN A 21 -1.19 19.37 -6.93
N LYS A 22 -1.87 18.22 -7.06
CA LYS A 22 -1.24 16.89 -7.12
C LYS A 22 -0.13 16.79 -8.18
N ALA A 23 -0.39 17.29 -9.39
CA ALA A 23 0.57 17.24 -10.47
C ALA A 23 1.84 18.06 -10.16
N GLN A 24 1.68 19.28 -9.62
CA GLN A 24 2.81 20.13 -9.23
C GLN A 24 3.59 19.52 -8.04
N LEU A 25 2.88 18.87 -7.11
CA LEU A 25 3.51 18.20 -5.98
C LEU A 25 4.36 17.01 -6.45
N ALA A 26 3.84 16.21 -7.36
CA ALA A 26 4.56 15.09 -7.97
C ALA A 26 5.82 15.59 -8.71
N GLU A 27 5.70 16.64 -9.53
CA GLU A 27 6.82 17.23 -10.26
C GLU A 27 7.94 17.75 -9.33
N ARG A 28 7.58 18.42 -8.22
CA ARG A 28 8.56 18.90 -7.23
C ARG A 28 9.29 17.75 -6.52
N ILE A 29 8.57 16.69 -6.17
CA ILE A 29 9.17 15.50 -5.52
C ILE A 29 10.13 14.81 -6.48
N LEU A 30 9.76 14.67 -7.75
CA LEU A 30 10.62 14.13 -8.80
C LEU A 30 11.85 15.02 -9.03
N ALA A 31 11.73 16.34 -8.84
CA ALA A 31 12.85 17.26 -8.85
C ALA A 31 13.78 17.12 -7.63
N GLY A 32 13.49 16.22 -6.70
CA GLY A 32 14.29 15.98 -5.50
C GLY A 32 13.97 16.93 -4.34
N GLU A 33 12.85 17.69 -4.42
CA GLU A 33 12.40 18.49 -3.29
C GLU A 33 11.84 17.59 -2.19
N VAL A 34 12.13 17.95 -0.94
CA VAL A 34 11.59 17.24 0.22
C VAL A 34 10.07 17.45 0.30
N PRO A 35 9.28 16.39 0.55
CA PRO A 35 7.83 16.51 0.70
C PRO A 35 7.45 17.59 1.72
N ASP A 36 6.46 18.40 1.38
CA ASP A 36 6.02 19.49 2.28
C ASP A 36 5.52 18.92 3.62
N PRO A 37 6.16 19.28 4.76
CA PRO A 37 5.74 18.82 6.09
C PRO A 37 4.27 19.15 6.43
N LEU A 38 3.69 20.17 5.79
CA LEU A 38 2.28 20.53 5.97
C LEU A 38 1.32 19.40 5.58
N LEU A 39 1.72 18.52 4.68
CA LEU A 39 0.91 17.38 4.24
C LEU A 39 0.66 16.39 5.40
N PHE A 40 1.71 16.11 6.19
CA PHE A 40 1.60 15.27 7.40
C PHE A 40 0.88 15.99 8.54
N LEU A 41 1.07 17.31 8.64
CA LEU A 41 0.37 18.12 9.63
C LEU A 41 -1.13 18.14 9.36
N CYS A 42 -1.57 18.22 8.10
CA CYS A 42 -2.99 18.18 7.72
C CYS A 42 -3.65 16.85 8.10
N SER A 43 -2.99 15.70 7.88
CA SER A 43 -3.54 14.39 8.28
C SER A 43 -3.68 14.27 9.80
N SER A 44 -2.68 14.72 10.55
CA SER A 44 -2.73 14.75 12.02
C SER A 44 -3.82 15.70 12.54
N LEU A 45 -3.94 16.88 11.93
CA LEU A 45 -4.99 17.85 12.27
C LEU A 45 -6.39 17.33 11.97
N PHE A 46 -6.54 16.56 10.90
CA PHE A 46 -7.79 15.87 10.60
C PHE A 46 -8.15 14.84 11.68
N ILE A 47 -7.20 14.01 12.12
CA ILE A 47 -7.44 13.01 13.16
C ILE A 47 -7.87 13.72 14.46
N ILE A 48 -7.20 14.82 14.84
CA ILE A 48 -7.55 15.63 16.01
C ILE A 48 -8.96 16.22 15.84
N GLY A 49 -9.22 16.91 14.74
CA GLY A 49 -10.50 17.59 14.49
C GLY A 49 -11.66 16.61 14.41
N ALA A 50 -11.52 15.54 13.63
CA ALA A 50 -12.53 14.51 13.50
C ALA A 50 -12.76 13.74 14.81
N GLY A 51 -11.71 13.46 15.58
CA GLY A 51 -11.80 12.87 16.90
C GLY A 51 -12.58 13.73 17.88
N LEU A 52 -12.29 15.02 17.94
CA LEU A 52 -13.01 15.98 18.80
C LEU A 52 -14.49 16.12 18.39
N VAL A 53 -14.78 16.20 17.11
CA VAL A 53 -16.17 16.24 16.58
C VAL A 53 -16.90 14.93 16.92
N ALA A 54 -16.25 13.79 16.73
CA ALA A 54 -16.82 12.48 17.03
C ALA A 54 -17.19 12.37 18.52
N ILE A 55 -16.34 12.83 19.42
CA ILE A 55 -16.61 12.84 20.88
C ILE A 55 -17.81 13.68 21.22
N ARG A 56 -18.05 14.81 20.53
CA ARG A 56 -19.30 15.57 20.70
C ARG A 56 -20.54 14.82 20.24
N LEU A 57 -20.41 13.97 19.21
CA LEU A 57 -21.52 13.17 18.68
C LEU A 57 -21.79 11.91 19.51
N ILE A 58 -20.80 11.39 20.22
CA ILE A 58 -20.93 10.18 21.05
C ILE A 58 -22.12 10.25 22.03
N PRO A 59 -22.35 11.31 22.81
CA PRO A 59 -23.47 11.36 23.72
C PRO A 59 -24.84 11.34 23.02
N LEU A 60 -24.92 11.90 21.81
CA LEU A 60 -26.14 11.83 20.99
C LEU A 60 -26.37 10.40 20.53
N PHE A 61 -25.31 9.71 20.06
CA PHE A 61 -25.38 8.31 19.65
C PHE A 61 -25.73 7.40 20.82
N VAL A 62 -25.06 7.56 21.97
CA VAL A 62 -25.33 6.78 23.19
C VAL A 62 -26.77 7.02 23.68
N SER A 63 -27.26 8.26 23.62
CA SER A 63 -28.64 8.59 23.97
C SER A 63 -29.65 7.93 23.02
N ALA A 64 -29.35 7.87 21.72
CA ALA A 64 -30.19 7.21 20.74
C ALA A 64 -30.22 5.70 20.97
N VAL A 65 -29.06 5.04 21.13
CA VAL A 65 -28.95 3.61 21.45
C VAL A 65 -29.65 3.29 22.75
N PHE A 66 -29.45 4.12 23.78
CA PHE A 66 -30.13 3.94 25.07
C PHE A 66 -31.66 3.99 24.92
N ARG A 67 -32.20 4.91 24.12
CA ARG A 67 -33.64 5.07 23.90
C ARG A 67 -34.24 3.89 23.14
N VAL A 68 -33.54 3.38 22.13
CA VAL A 68 -33.98 2.24 21.28
C VAL A 68 -33.99 0.94 22.09
N PHE A 69 -32.95 0.67 22.85
CA PHE A 69 -32.78 -0.60 23.56
C PHE A 69 -33.20 -0.55 25.04
N ARG A 70 -33.91 0.48 25.47
CA ARG A 70 -34.30 0.75 26.86
C ARG A 70 -34.92 -0.48 27.61
N ARG A 71 -35.60 -1.35 26.88
CA ARG A 71 -36.28 -2.52 27.47
C ARG A 71 -35.38 -3.73 27.66
N LEU A 72 -34.18 -3.73 27.10
CA LEU A 72 -33.24 -4.88 27.10
C LEU A 72 -32.13 -4.73 28.15
N TRP A 73 -31.98 -3.55 28.76
CA TRP A 73 -30.86 -3.29 29.69
C TRP A 73 -31.08 -3.91 31.08
N SER A 74 -30.02 -4.59 31.60
CA SER A 74 -29.97 -4.95 33.01
C SER A 74 -29.86 -3.68 33.88
N PRO A 75 -30.32 -3.69 35.15
CA PRO A 75 -30.26 -2.51 36.05
C PRO A 75 -28.85 -1.93 36.19
N ALA A 76 -27.81 -2.77 36.22
CA ALA A 76 -26.41 -2.36 36.34
C ALA A 76 -25.92 -1.63 35.04
N LEU A 77 -26.25 -2.15 33.85
CA LEU A 77 -25.94 -1.50 32.57
C LEU A 77 -26.71 -0.19 32.41
N TYR A 78 -27.99 -0.17 32.81
CA TYR A 78 -28.81 1.04 32.80
C TYR A 78 -28.19 2.16 33.65
N ALA A 79 -27.74 1.86 34.85
CA ALA A 79 -27.09 2.82 35.75
C ALA A 79 -25.75 3.31 35.15
N SER A 80 -24.96 2.43 34.54
CA SER A 80 -23.69 2.80 33.87
C SER A 80 -23.89 3.73 32.69
N PHE A 81 -24.85 3.44 31.81
CA PHE A 81 -25.20 4.32 30.67
C PHE A 81 -25.71 5.69 31.12
N LEU A 82 -26.59 5.71 32.12
CA LEU A 82 -27.13 6.97 32.67
C LEU A 82 -26.01 7.87 33.24
N LYS A 83 -25.01 7.23 33.84
CA LYS A 83 -23.85 7.94 34.44
C LYS A 83 -22.94 8.50 33.33
N VAL A 84 -22.66 7.71 32.28
CA VAL A 84 -21.91 8.20 31.11
C VAL A 84 -22.60 9.39 30.45
N LEU A 85 -23.93 9.41 30.39
CA LEU A 85 -24.68 10.54 29.83
C LEU A 85 -24.69 11.79 30.72
N ARG A 86 -24.62 11.65 32.06
CA ARG A 86 -24.72 12.76 33.02
C ARG A 86 -23.40 13.37 33.47
N GLN A 87 -22.30 12.61 33.50
CA GLN A 87 -20.98 13.06 33.96
C GLN A 87 -20.01 13.32 32.80
N ARG A 88 -20.34 14.21 31.88
CA ARG A 88 -19.64 14.48 30.62
C ARG A 88 -18.19 14.97 30.80
N ALA A 89 -17.98 15.99 31.63
CA ALA A 89 -16.74 16.78 31.62
C ALA A 89 -15.47 15.98 32.00
N ASN A 90 -15.58 14.94 32.85
CA ASN A 90 -14.43 14.18 33.30
C ASN A 90 -14.11 12.98 32.42
N GLN A 91 -15.08 12.46 31.66
CA GLN A 91 -14.90 11.29 30.79
C GLN A 91 -14.40 11.64 29.40
N ASP A 92 -14.74 12.85 28.91
CA ASP A 92 -14.33 13.36 27.60
C ASP A 92 -12.80 13.34 27.43
N PHE A 93 -12.05 13.62 28.51
CA PHE A 93 -10.58 13.64 28.49
C PHE A 93 -9.96 12.29 28.13
N ILE A 94 -10.41 11.20 28.75
CA ILE A 94 -9.93 9.85 28.41
C ILE A 94 -10.35 9.46 27.00
N MET A 95 -11.59 9.74 26.66
CA MET A 95 -12.13 9.42 25.34
C MET A 95 -11.29 10.07 24.25
N ILE A 96 -10.88 11.33 24.42
CA ILE A 96 -9.98 12.03 23.49
C ILE A 96 -8.68 11.26 23.32
N PHE A 97 -7.98 10.93 24.42
CA PHE A 97 -6.70 10.22 24.34
C PHE A 97 -6.85 8.84 23.66
N LEU A 98 -7.86 8.05 24.02
CA LEU A 98 -8.09 6.76 23.41
C LEU A 98 -8.45 6.86 21.93
N VAL A 99 -9.38 7.76 21.57
CA VAL A 99 -9.78 7.98 20.16
C VAL A 99 -8.58 8.40 19.33
N MET A 100 -7.79 9.36 19.81
CA MET A 100 -6.62 9.86 19.07
C MET A 100 -5.53 8.80 18.94
N THR A 101 -5.21 8.05 20.02
CA THR A 101 -4.19 7.00 19.98
C THR A 101 -4.57 5.91 19.01
N ILE A 102 -5.83 5.47 19.04
CA ILE A 102 -6.31 4.41 18.16
C ILE A 102 -6.40 4.91 16.71
N ALA A 103 -6.91 6.12 16.48
CA ALA A 103 -6.99 6.71 15.15
C ALA A 103 -5.60 6.88 14.53
N LEU A 104 -4.63 7.37 15.30
CA LEU A 104 -3.25 7.49 14.85
C LEU A 104 -2.62 6.12 14.60
N GLY A 105 -2.89 5.14 15.47
CA GLY A 105 -2.39 3.78 15.30
C GLY A 105 -2.92 3.11 14.04
N VAL A 106 -4.23 3.20 13.79
CA VAL A 106 -4.86 2.66 12.57
C VAL A 106 -4.34 3.38 11.33
N PHE A 107 -4.26 4.70 11.37
CA PHE A 107 -3.71 5.50 10.28
C PHE A 107 -2.27 5.10 9.96
N ASN A 108 -1.39 5.03 10.97
CA ASN A 108 0.02 4.67 10.78
C ASN A 108 0.19 3.24 10.26
N ALA A 109 -0.58 2.28 10.80
CA ALA A 109 -0.52 0.89 10.37
C ALA A 109 -0.96 0.74 8.90
N GLN A 110 -2.06 1.38 8.51
CA GLN A 110 -2.53 1.36 7.12
C GLN A 110 -1.59 2.11 6.17
N THR A 111 -0.99 3.22 6.62
CA THR A 111 0.01 3.96 5.85
C THR A 111 1.24 3.10 5.58
N ALA A 112 1.82 2.51 6.62
CA ALA A 112 3.00 1.66 6.49
C ALA A 112 2.74 0.46 5.56
N ARG A 113 1.60 -0.22 5.74
CA ARG A 113 1.21 -1.33 4.88
C ARG A 113 1.04 -0.89 3.43
N THR A 114 0.25 0.14 3.17
CA THR A 114 -0.04 0.59 1.81
C THR A 114 1.23 0.98 1.06
N ILE A 115 2.18 1.66 1.71
CA ILE A 115 3.45 2.02 1.08
C ILE A 115 4.30 0.77 0.79
N ASN A 116 4.40 -0.16 1.74
CA ASN A 116 5.17 -1.38 1.55
C ASN A 116 4.56 -2.29 0.48
N ASP A 117 3.23 -2.50 0.50
CA ASP A 117 2.53 -3.34 -0.48
C ASP A 117 2.61 -2.71 -1.88
N SER A 118 2.42 -1.38 -2.00
CA SER A 118 2.54 -0.67 -3.28
C SER A 118 3.95 -0.76 -3.86
N ALA A 119 4.99 -0.66 -3.03
CA ALA A 119 6.37 -0.79 -3.47
C ALA A 119 6.69 -2.25 -3.88
N GLU A 120 6.17 -3.24 -3.16
CA GLU A 120 6.32 -4.65 -3.51
C GLU A 120 5.60 -5.00 -4.82
N GLU A 121 4.33 -4.58 -4.98
CA GLU A 121 3.56 -4.78 -6.20
C GLU A 121 4.22 -4.11 -7.40
N ASN A 122 4.73 -2.89 -7.24
CA ASN A 122 5.46 -2.20 -8.29
C ASN A 122 6.75 -2.92 -8.68
N THR A 123 7.50 -3.47 -7.72
CA THR A 123 8.71 -4.27 -7.98
C THR A 123 8.37 -5.53 -8.79
N ARG A 124 7.29 -6.23 -8.44
CA ARG A 124 6.80 -7.40 -9.18
C ARG A 124 6.34 -7.03 -10.59
N TYR A 125 5.64 -5.92 -10.72
CA TYR A 125 5.14 -5.41 -11.99
C TYR A 125 6.28 -5.05 -12.96
N VAL A 126 7.27 -4.31 -12.49
CA VAL A 126 8.42 -3.88 -13.30
C VAL A 126 9.28 -5.05 -13.74
N THR A 127 9.48 -6.04 -12.87
CA THR A 127 10.22 -7.25 -13.25
C THR A 127 9.38 -8.18 -14.14
N GLY A 128 8.07 -8.28 -13.91
CA GLY A 128 7.11 -8.99 -14.75
C GLY A 128 6.97 -10.48 -14.46
N ALA A 129 7.91 -11.11 -13.74
CA ALA A 129 7.86 -12.52 -13.30
C ALA A 129 8.65 -12.68 -12.00
N ASP A 130 8.60 -13.87 -11.36
CA ASP A 130 9.35 -14.12 -10.13
C ASP A 130 10.86 -14.04 -10.36
N VAL A 131 11.33 -14.56 -11.50
CA VAL A 131 12.73 -14.39 -11.93
C VAL A 131 12.77 -14.09 -13.42
N VAL A 132 13.60 -13.11 -13.79
CA VAL A 132 13.90 -12.78 -15.17
C VAL A 132 15.39 -12.96 -15.40
N LEU A 133 15.76 -13.83 -16.30
CA LEU A 133 17.13 -14.11 -16.62
C LEU A 133 17.38 -14.07 -18.13
N ARG A 134 18.58 -13.68 -18.52
CA ARG A 134 19.06 -13.75 -19.90
C ARG A 134 20.51 -14.21 -19.89
N GLU A 135 20.77 -15.33 -20.52
CA GLU A 135 22.12 -15.81 -20.69
C GLU A 135 22.93 -14.89 -21.60
N LYS A 136 24.23 -14.96 -21.46
CA LYS A 136 25.12 -14.32 -22.43
C LYS A 136 25.23 -15.24 -23.66
N TRP A 137 24.54 -14.85 -24.74
CA TRP A 137 24.55 -15.62 -25.99
C TRP A 137 25.90 -15.47 -26.71
N GLU A 138 26.36 -16.54 -27.29
CA GLU A 138 27.46 -16.51 -28.25
C GLU A 138 26.95 -15.97 -29.61
N SER A 139 27.85 -15.37 -30.38
CA SER A 139 27.51 -14.85 -31.70
C SER A 139 28.78 -14.85 -32.60
N ASN A 140 28.56 -14.64 -33.90
CA ASN A 140 29.63 -14.45 -34.86
C ASN A 140 30.10 -12.98 -34.97
N ALA A 141 29.89 -12.16 -33.94
CA ALA A 141 30.17 -10.72 -33.94
C ALA A 141 31.63 -10.40 -34.34
N ASP A 142 32.60 -11.20 -33.89
CA ASP A 142 34.03 -11.04 -34.25
C ASP A 142 34.23 -11.19 -35.78
N GLN A 143 33.56 -12.15 -36.39
CA GLN A 143 33.65 -12.39 -37.86
C GLN A 143 32.93 -11.25 -38.62
N VAL A 144 31.82 -10.76 -38.12
CA VAL A 144 31.14 -9.60 -38.70
C VAL A 144 31.98 -8.32 -38.59
N ALA A 145 32.73 -8.15 -37.50
CA ALA A 145 33.65 -7.04 -37.33
C ALA A 145 34.82 -7.07 -38.36
N GLU A 146 35.25 -8.26 -38.73
CA GLU A 146 36.27 -8.45 -39.77
C GLU A 146 35.69 -8.34 -41.18
N ASN A 147 34.46 -8.82 -41.37
CA ASN A 147 33.76 -8.75 -42.67
C ASN A 147 32.30 -8.25 -42.47
N PRO A 148 32.06 -6.94 -42.62
CA PRO A 148 30.74 -6.32 -42.44
C PRO A 148 29.66 -6.79 -43.43
N SER A 149 30.00 -7.62 -44.42
CA SER A 149 29.03 -8.22 -45.34
C SER A 149 28.36 -9.48 -44.79
N LEU A 150 28.81 -9.98 -43.63
CA LEU A 150 28.20 -11.11 -42.99
C LEU A 150 27.05 -10.67 -42.08
N ASP A 151 25.98 -11.45 -42.07
CA ASP A 151 24.89 -11.23 -41.14
C ASP A 151 25.29 -11.62 -39.71
N LEU A 152 24.83 -10.85 -38.74
CA LEU A 152 25.04 -11.16 -37.31
C LEU A 152 24.12 -12.30 -36.91
N ILE A 153 24.73 -13.42 -36.51
CA ILE A 153 24.02 -14.63 -36.07
C ILE A 153 24.28 -14.85 -34.60
N TYR A 154 23.21 -15.08 -33.85
CA TYR A 154 23.26 -15.47 -32.44
C TYR A 154 23.02 -16.95 -32.28
N TYR A 155 23.77 -17.60 -31.40
CA TYR A 155 23.60 -19.02 -31.06
C TYR A 155 22.75 -19.16 -29.82
N GLU A 156 21.52 -19.71 -30.01
CA GLU A 156 20.54 -19.87 -28.95
C GLU A 156 21.03 -20.91 -27.90
N PRO A 157 21.08 -20.55 -26.59
CA PRO A 157 21.33 -21.51 -25.52
C PRO A 157 20.18 -22.52 -25.38
N ASP A 158 20.44 -23.64 -24.71
CA ASP A 158 19.44 -24.69 -24.51
C ASP A 158 18.33 -24.24 -23.53
N TYR A 159 17.24 -23.73 -24.08
CA TYR A 159 16.06 -23.34 -23.31
C TYR A 159 15.39 -24.51 -22.59
N GLY A 160 15.53 -25.75 -23.11
CA GLY A 160 14.90 -26.96 -22.55
C GLY A 160 15.30 -27.25 -21.11
N VAL A 161 16.51 -26.83 -20.72
CA VAL A 161 17.01 -26.96 -19.36
C VAL A 161 16.08 -26.26 -18.36
N TYR A 162 15.64 -25.02 -18.65
CA TYR A 162 14.77 -24.26 -17.76
C TYR A 162 13.38 -24.85 -17.62
N GLN A 163 12.88 -25.52 -18.69
CA GLN A 163 11.56 -26.18 -18.67
C GLN A 163 11.54 -27.43 -17.77
N THR A 164 12.69 -28.07 -17.59
CA THR A 164 12.81 -29.33 -16.84
C THR A 164 13.26 -29.16 -15.40
N MET A 165 13.54 -27.92 -14.96
CA MET A 165 13.98 -27.65 -13.57
C MET A 165 12.84 -27.88 -12.58
N GLU A 166 13.06 -28.69 -11.54
CA GLU A 166 12.03 -29.00 -10.52
C GLU A 166 11.52 -27.76 -9.78
N GLY A 167 12.35 -26.73 -9.59
CA GLY A 167 12.00 -25.47 -8.93
C GLY A 167 11.11 -24.55 -9.77
N ALA A 168 11.05 -24.74 -11.09
CA ALA A 168 10.21 -23.94 -11.97
C ALA A 168 8.77 -24.46 -11.98
N ALA A 169 7.80 -23.57 -11.81
CA ALA A 169 6.39 -23.87 -12.03
C ALA A 169 6.02 -23.72 -13.52
N SER A 170 6.51 -22.64 -14.14
CA SER A 170 6.40 -22.38 -15.57
C SER A 170 7.52 -21.46 -16.02
N VAL A 171 7.84 -21.51 -17.30
CA VAL A 171 8.86 -20.67 -17.94
C VAL A 171 8.36 -20.18 -19.29
N CYS A 172 8.76 -18.97 -19.69
CA CYS A 172 8.46 -18.46 -21.03
C CYS A 172 9.62 -17.66 -21.59
N LYS A 173 9.69 -17.61 -22.92
CA LYS A 173 10.60 -16.74 -23.67
C LYS A 173 9.94 -15.37 -23.84
N VAL A 174 10.66 -14.29 -23.51
CA VAL A 174 10.21 -12.92 -23.73
C VAL A 174 11.34 -12.15 -24.43
N PHE A 175 11.09 -11.75 -25.65
CA PHE A 175 12.00 -10.88 -26.37
C PHE A 175 11.57 -9.42 -26.18
N THR A 176 12.51 -8.55 -25.87
CA THR A 176 12.27 -7.11 -25.71
C THR A 176 13.27 -6.29 -26.50
N ASP A 177 12.77 -5.29 -27.25
CA ASP A 177 13.58 -4.29 -27.93
C ASP A 177 12.97 -2.90 -27.70
N ALA A 178 13.72 -2.02 -27.03
CA ALA A 178 13.29 -0.66 -26.71
C ALA A 178 13.51 0.35 -27.82
N ASN A 179 14.15 -0.03 -28.93
CA ASN A 179 14.53 0.86 -30.02
C ASN A 179 13.75 0.63 -31.32
N VAL A 180 12.60 -0.01 -31.23
CA VAL A 180 11.73 -0.24 -32.37
C VAL A 180 11.07 1.08 -32.78
N SER A 181 10.96 1.28 -34.09
CA SER A 181 10.20 2.38 -34.67
C SER A 181 8.89 1.85 -35.25
N CYS A 182 7.84 2.65 -35.21
CA CYS A 182 6.56 2.28 -35.83
C CYS A 182 5.90 3.43 -36.57
N SER A 183 5.05 3.08 -37.55
CA SER A 183 4.27 4.07 -38.30
C SER A 183 2.99 4.42 -37.53
N VAL A 184 2.75 5.72 -37.39
CA VAL A 184 1.53 6.26 -36.77
C VAL A 184 0.90 7.29 -37.69
N PRO A 185 -0.39 7.61 -37.56
CA PRO A 185 -0.99 8.71 -38.28
C PRO A 185 -0.21 10.00 -38.05
N GLY A 186 0.32 10.58 -39.13
CA GLY A 186 1.13 11.81 -39.07
C GLY A 186 2.64 11.64 -39.03
N GLY A 187 3.17 10.40 -38.92
CA GLY A 187 4.62 10.21 -38.94
C GLY A 187 5.13 8.86 -38.45
N THR A 188 6.36 8.92 -37.95
CA THR A 188 7.05 7.77 -37.38
C THR A 188 7.34 8.02 -35.92
N LEU A 189 6.93 7.09 -35.07
CA LEU A 189 7.27 7.06 -33.68
C LEU A 189 8.55 6.22 -33.49
N LYS A 190 9.51 6.77 -32.77
CA LYS A 190 10.79 6.10 -32.44
C LYS A 190 10.82 5.72 -30.96
N LYS A 191 11.67 4.76 -30.61
CA LYS A 191 11.83 4.27 -29.22
C LYS A 191 10.53 3.68 -28.65
N THR A 192 9.85 2.87 -29.44
CA THR A 192 8.72 2.07 -28.98
C THR A 192 9.25 0.74 -28.40
N LEU A 193 8.79 0.34 -27.24
CA LEU A 193 9.11 -0.97 -26.67
C LEU A 193 8.34 -2.06 -27.43
N LEU A 194 9.07 -2.94 -28.09
CA LEU A 194 8.52 -4.19 -28.63
C LEU A 194 8.73 -5.29 -27.59
N MET A 195 7.66 -5.97 -27.20
CA MET A 195 7.71 -7.17 -26.39
C MET A 195 7.10 -8.32 -27.17
N ALA A 196 7.90 -9.33 -27.52
CA ALA A 196 7.42 -10.51 -28.25
C ALA A 196 7.35 -11.70 -27.32
N ILE A 197 6.19 -12.37 -27.28
CA ILE A 197 5.85 -13.40 -26.29
C ILE A 197 5.20 -14.62 -26.94
N ASP A 198 5.35 -15.78 -26.28
CA ASP A 198 4.46 -16.92 -26.47
C ASP A 198 3.24 -16.75 -25.57
N THR A 199 2.06 -16.64 -26.15
CA THR A 199 0.84 -16.25 -25.43
C THR A 199 0.45 -17.22 -24.32
N ASP A 200 0.57 -18.52 -24.53
CA ASP A 200 0.21 -19.54 -23.57
C ASP A 200 1.22 -19.63 -22.42
N ALA A 201 2.52 -19.70 -22.75
CA ALA A 201 3.57 -19.76 -21.75
C ALA A 201 3.65 -18.47 -20.93
N PHE A 202 3.48 -17.32 -21.57
CA PHE A 202 3.46 -16.01 -20.90
C PHE A 202 2.29 -15.90 -19.90
N GLY A 203 1.09 -16.28 -20.29
CA GLY A 203 -0.09 -16.23 -19.41
C GLY A 203 0.02 -17.10 -18.16
N ARG A 204 0.85 -18.14 -18.19
CA ARG A 204 1.13 -19.00 -17.03
C ARG A 204 2.26 -18.49 -16.16
N THR A 205 3.18 -17.71 -16.72
CA THR A 205 4.46 -17.33 -16.08
C THR A 205 4.48 -15.90 -15.56
N ALA A 206 3.94 -14.95 -16.33
CA ALA A 206 3.98 -13.55 -15.98
C ALA A 206 3.17 -13.24 -14.71
N TRP A 207 3.70 -12.35 -13.90
CA TRP A 207 2.96 -11.78 -12.79
C TRP A 207 2.11 -10.60 -13.26
N PHE A 208 0.82 -10.60 -12.92
CA PHE A 208 -0.09 -9.51 -13.24
C PHE A 208 -1.25 -9.44 -12.25
N ASP A 209 -1.59 -8.24 -11.82
CA ASP A 209 -2.79 -7.98 -11.00
C ASP A 209 -4.00 -7.80 -11.94
N GLU A 210 -5.02 -8.64 -11.77
CA GLU A 210 -6.22 -8.70 -12.62
C GLU A 210 -6.98 -7.37 -12.69
N SER A 211 -6.85 -6.52 -11.68
CA SER A 211 -7.54 -5.24 -11.59
C SER A 211 -6.89 -4.08 -12.37
N LEU A 212 -5.73 -4.33 -13.01
CA LEU A 212 -5.01 -3.34 -13.82
C LEU A 212 -5.59 -3.17 -15.22
N LEU A 213 -6.32 -4.16 -15.71
CA LEU A 213 -6.98 -4.10 -17.02
C LEU A 213 -8.50 -4.24 -16.87
N PRO A 214 -9.30 -3.74 -17.83
CA PRO A 214 -10.76 -3.91 -17.85
C PRO A 214 -11.21 -5.37 -17.94
N HIS A 215 -10.40 -6.23 -18.57
CA HIS A 215 -10.63 -7.66 -18.75
C HIS A 215 -9.44 -8.44 -18.24
N HIS A 216 -9.65 -9.73 -17.92
CA HIS A 216 -8.57 -10.60 -17.49
C HIS A 216 -7.47 -10.70 -18.57
N ILE A 217 -6.19 -10.67 -18.18
CA ILE A 217 -5.05 -10.69 -19.13
C ILE A 217 -5.14 -11.85 -20.15
N ASN A 218 -5.65 -13.00 -19.73
CA ASN A 218 -5.82 -14.16 -20.62
C ASN A 218 -6.80 -13.91 -21.77
N GLU A 219 -7.75 -12.98 -21.67
CA GLU A 219 -8.63 -12.64 -22.78
C GLU A 219 -7.86 -11.93 -23.88
N TYR A 220 -6.93 -11.03 -23.51
CA TYR A 220 -6.03 -10.38 -24.46
C TYR A 220 -5.06 -11.37 -25.10
N LEU A 221 -4.47 -12.28 -24.31
CA LEU A 221 -3.58 -13.32 -24.81
C LEU A 221 -4.30 -14.29 -25.75
N ASN A 222 -5.51 -14.71 -25.43
CA ASN A 222 -6.33 -15.55 -26.29
C ASN A 222 -6.73 -14.84 -27.59
N ALA A 223 -6.98 -13.54 -27.57
CA ALA A 223 -7.22 -12.77 -28.76
C ALA A 223 -5.98 -12.74 -29.68
N MET A 224 -4.79 -12.55 -29.08
CA MET A 224 -3.52 -12.61 -29.83
C MET A 224 -3.23 -14.00 -30.42
N ALA A 225 -3.55 -15.06 -29.70
CA ALA A 225 -3.28 -16.44 -30.14
C ALA A 225 -4.04 -16.82 -31.42
N GLN A 226 -5.13 -16.13 -31.76
CA GLN A 226 -5.92 -16.41 -32.95
C GLN A 226 -5.23 -16.05 -34.28
N ASN A 227 -4.26 -15.11 -34.23
CA ASN A 227 -3.58 -14.62 -35.42
C ASN A 227 -2.12 -14.28 -35.09
N ALA A 228 -1.18 -14.86 -35.81
CA ALA A 228 0.24 -14.59 -35.61
C ALA A 228 0.62 -13.09 -35.75
N ARG A 229 -0.15 -12.33 -36.55
CA ARG A 229 0.03 -10.88 -36.74
C ARG A 229 -0.76 -10.03 -35.77
N ALA A 230 -1.49 -10.62 -34.82
CA ALA A 230 -2.20 -9.87 -33.79
C ALA A 230 -1.20 -9.20 -32.86
N VAL A 231 -1.43 -7.94 -32.57
CA VAL A 231 -0.64 -7.16 -31.60
C VAL A 231 -1.56 -6.48 -30.58
N LEU A 232 -1.07 -6.34 -29.36
CA LEU A 232 -1.64 -5.41 -28.38
C LEU A 232 -0.74 -4.17 -28.36
N VAL A 233 -1.35 -3.01 -28.19
CA VAL A 233 -0.60 -1.76 -28.09
C VAL A 233 -1.01 -0.98 -26.85
N SER A 234 -0.12 -0.14 -26.34
CA SER A 234 -0.45 0.73 -25.20
C SER A 234 -1.57 1.71 -25.56
N ALA A 235 -2.37 2.10 -24.57
CA ALA A 235 -3.58 2.90 -24.77
C ALA A 235 -3.29 4.28 -25.39
N ASN A 236 -2.10 4.84 -25.19
CA ASN A 236 -1.69 6.09 -25.79
C ASN A 236 -1.67 6.06 -27.34
N PHE A 237 -1.52 4.91 -27.98
CA PHE A 237 -1.73 4.80 -29.42
C PHE A 237 -3.15 5.15 -29.87
N ARG A 238 -4.16 4.82 -29.05
CA ARG A 238 -5.55 5.23 -29.27
C ARG A 238 -5.74 6.71 -28.96
N ASP A 239 -5.23 7.16 -27.82
CA ASP A 239 -5.55 8.47 -27.24
C ASP A 239 -4.80 9.61 -27.95
N GLU A 240 -3.54 9.40 -28.36
CA GLU A 240 -2.74 10.40 -29.08
C GLU A 240 -2.89 10.32 -30.61
N TYR A 241 -2.90 9.10 -31.16
CA TYR A 241 -2.85 8.89 -32.63
C TYR A 241 -4.20 8.47 -33.22
N GLY A 242 -5.22 8.23 -32.39
CA GLY A 242 -6.57 7.87 -32.84
C GLY A 242 -6.68 6.50 -33.50
N LEU A 243 -5.73 5.58 -33.25
CA LEU A 243 -5.76 4.23 -33.78
C LEU A 243 -6.92 3.42 -33.17
N LYS A 244 -7.46 2.48 -33.95
CA LYS A 244 -8.63 1.67 -33.61
C LYS A 244 -8.33 0.19 -33.67
N LEU A 245 -9.18 -0.62 -33.05
CA LEU A 245 -9.12 -2.08 -33.20
C LEU A 245 -9.28 -2.45 -34.68
N GLY A 246 -8.41 -3.35 -35.14
CA GLY A 246 -8.34 -3.79 -36.52
C GLY A 246 -7.42 -2.95 -37.43
N ASP A 247 -6.93 -1.82 -36.98
CA ASP A 247 -5.95 -1.04 -37.74
C ASP A 247 -4.62 -1.79 -37.84
N VAL A 248 -3.88 -1.50 -38.92
CA VAL A 248 -2.58 -2.12 -39.19
C VAL A 248 -1.48 -1.15 -38.78
N ILE A 249 -0.57 -1.62 -37.95
CA ILE A 249 0.63 -0.90 -37.57
C ILE A 249 1.87 -1.55 -38.18
N ASN A 250 2.72 -0.76 -38.87
CA ASN A 250 4.01 -1.25 -39.35
C ASN A 250 5.06 -0.87 -38.31
N TYR A 251 5.91 -1.84 -37.93
CA TYR A 251 7.01 -1.60 -36.99
C TYR A 251 8.28 -2.29 -37.49
N TRP A 252 9.43 -1.70 -37.15
CA TRP A 252 10.75 -2.16 -37.61
C TRP A 252 11.82 -1.90 -36.56
N ASN A 253 12.82 -2.73 -36.54
CA ASN A 253 13.97 -2.62 -35.65
C ASN A 253 15.02 -1.66 -36.24
N THR A 254 16.16 -1.51 -35.56
CA THR A 254 17.29 -0.67 -36.00
C THR A 254 17.92 -1.13 -37.31
N ASP A 255 17.83 -2.44 -37.63
CA ASP A 255 18.35 -3.03 -38.84
C ASP A 255 17.38 -2.91 -40.01
N SER A 256 16.29 -2.15 -39.85
CA SER A 256 15.24 -1.91 -40.87
C SER A 256 14.43 -3.16 -41.27
N GLU A 257 14.51 -4.22 -40.48
CA GLU A 257 13.65 -5.40 -40.63
C GLU A 257 12.24 -5.05 -40.14
N SER A 258 11.29 -5.06 -41.06
CA SER A 258 9.93 -4.56 -40.81
C SER A 258 8.87 -5.64 -40.85
N THR A 259 7.89 -5.55 -39.96
CA THR A 259 6.70 -6.41 -39.95
C THR A 259 5.43 -5.60 -39.76
N ARG A 260 4.29 -6.26 -39.92
CA ARG A 260 2.96 -5.65 -39.79
C ARG A 260 2.19 -6.36 -38.70
N GLY A 261 1.65 -5.54 -37.78
CA GLY A 261 0.72 -6.00 -36.76
C GLY A 261 -0.69 -5.50 -37.02
N ILE A 262 -1.68 -6.27 -36.59
CA ILE A 262 -3.10 -5.89 -36.56
C ILE A 262 -3.46 -5.65 -35.09
N ILE A 263 -3.99 -4.50 -34.76
CA ILE A 263 -4.33 -4.14 -33.38
C ILE A 263 -5.56 -4.91 -32.92
N TYR A 264 -5.38 -5.81 -31.97
CA TYR A 264 -6.44 -6.60 -31.33
C TYR A 264 -6.87 -6.08 -29.96
N GLY A 265 -6.07 -5.22 -29.32
CA GLY A 265 -6.40 -4.64 -28.03
C GLY A 265 -5.51 -3.47 -27.65
N PHE A 266 -6.02 -2.66 -26.75
CA PHE A 266 -5.29 -1.59 -26.09
C PHE A 266 -5.08 -1.93 -24.63
N VAL A 267 -3.88 -1.71 -24.09
CA VAL A 267 -3.52 -2.01 -22.71
C VAL A 267 -2.95 -0.77 -22.03
N ASP A 268 -3.44 -0.45 -20.85
CA ASP A 268 -2.89 0.64 -20.02
C ASP A 268 -1.66 0.17 -19.23
N TYR A 269 -1.67 -1.09 -18.80
CA TYR A 269 -0.61 -1.74 -18.05
C TYR A 269 -0.27 -3.09 -18.68
N TRP A 270 1.02 -3.45 -18.59
CA TRP A 270 1.50 -4.75 -19.08
C TRP A 270 2.72 -5.18 -18.27
N PRO A 271 2.90 -6.48 -17.91
CA PRO A 271 4.06 -6.95 -17.14
C PRO A 271 5.39 -6.49 -17.74
N GLY A 272 6.25 -5.86 -16.94
CA GLY A 272 7.54 -5.34 -17.39
C GLY A 272 7.47 -4.09 -18.26
N TYR A 273 6.30 -3.44 -18.40
CA TYR A 273 6.15 -2.21 -19.15
C TYR A 273 6.08 -1.00 -18.22
N ALA A 274 6.95 -0.03 -18.46
CA ALA A 274 6.91 1.28 -17.81
C ALA A 274 6.11 2.26 -18.69
N PRO A 275 4.89 2.68 -18.30
CA PRO A 275 4.05 3.58 -19.11
C PRO A 275 4.68 4.95 -19.35
N PHE A 276 5.53 5.40 -18.45
CA PHE A 276 6.25 6.66 -18.53
C PHE A 276 7.66 6.52 -17.97
N THR A 277 8.55 7.42 -18.38
CA THR A 277 9.89 7.58 -17.81
C THR A 277 10.13 9.03 -17.44
N HIS A 278 10.90 9.24 -16.38
CA HIS A 278 11.29 10.56 -15.94
C HIS A 278 12.72 10.84 -16.41
N GLU A 279 12.87 11.64 -17.48
CA GLU A 279 14.17 12.06 -17.98
C GLU A 279 14.54 13.43 -17.39
N LYS A 280 15.78 13.57 -16.90
CA LYS A 280 16.31 14.84 -16.42
C LYS A 280 16.88 15.63 -17.59
N ASN A 281 16.28 16.77 -17.88
CA ASN A 281 16.79 17.68 -18.92
C ASN A 281 18.13 18.30 -18.52
N ALA A 282 18.82 18.90 -19.50
CA ALA A 282 20.08 19.62 -19.27
C ALA A 282 19.97 20.71 -18.19
N ASP A 283 18.80 21.29 -18.02
CA ASP A 283 18.49 22.32 -17.01
C ASP A 283 18.19 21.74 -15.61
N GLY A 284 18.27 20.42 -15.45
CA GLY A 284 18.00 19.75 -14.19
C GLY A 284 16.53 19.51 -13.86
N VAL A 285 15.61 19.85 -14.78
CA VAL A 285 14.17 19.66 -14.63
C VAL A 285 13.79 18.26 -15.09
N TYR A 286 13.04 17.53 -14.28
CA TYR A 286 12.48 16.23 -14.65
C TYR A 286 11.29 16.44 -15.59
N ARG A 287 11.30 15.72 -16.71
CA ARG A 287 10.20 15.67 -17.66
C ARG A 287 9.68 14.24 -17.73
N GLU A 288 8.40 14.09 -17.55
CA GLU A 288 7.71 12.83 -17.80
C GLU A 288 7.57 12.66 -19.32
N THR A 289 8.02 11.52 -19.81
CA THR A 289 7.90 11.11 -21.21
C THR A 289 7.09 9.83 -21.26
N GLU A 290 5.99 9.84 -22.00
CA GLU A 290 5.18 8.65 -22.22
C GLU A 290 5.91 7.64 -23.08
N ASN A 291 5.88 6.38 -22.66
CA ASN A 291 6.43 5.27 -23.41
C ASN A 291 5.32 4.57 -24.21
N HIS A 292 5.71 3.98 -25.31
CA HIS A 292 4.81 3.24 -26.18
C HIS A 292 5.20 1.76 -26.19
N LEU A 293 4.21 0.87 -26.15
CA LEU A 293 4.39 -0.57 -26.14
C LEU A 293 3.67 -1.23 -27.31
N ILE A 294 4.36 -2.18 -27.94
CA ILE A 294 3.77 -3.13 -28.88
C ILE A 294 4.06 -4.53 -28.34
N VAL A 295 3.02 -5.31 -28.04
CA VAL A 295 3.13 -6.72 -27.68
C VAL A 295 2.79 -7.53 -28.90
N ALA A 296 3.69 -8.42 -29.33
CA ALA A 296 3.57 -9.22 -30.55
C ALA A 296 3.78 -10.71 -30.26
N ASN A 297 3.37 -11.57 -31.20
CA ASN A 297 3.69 -12.99 -31.12
C ASN A 297 5.18 -13.24 -31.40
N LEU A 298 5.84 -14.00 -30.54
CA LEU A 298 7.27 -14.29 -30.64
C LEU A 298 7.61 -14.98 -31.98
N SER A 299 6.80 -15.94 -32.41
CA SER A 299 6.99 -16.65 -33.68
C SER A 299 7.02 -15.69 -34.88
N GLN A 300 6.10 -14.72 -34.93
CA GLN A 300 6.05 -13.73 -36.01
C GLN A 300 7.25 -12.80 -36.00
N VAL A 301 7.72 -12.42 -34.81
CA VAL A 301 8.90 -11.53 -34.68
C VAL A 301 10.17 -12.29 -35.07
N GLN A 302 10.33 -13.54 -34.63
CA GLN A 302 11.48 -14.37 -34.99
C GLN A 302 11.53 -14.72 -36.48
N ASP A 303 10.37 -14.89 -37.11
CA ASP A 303 10.26 -15.18 -38.55
C ASP A 303 10.80 -14.02 -39.42
N VAL A 304 10.63 -12.77 -38.94
CA VAL A 304 11.01 -11.57 -39.70
C VAL A 304 12.36 -11.00 -39.25
N MET A 305 12.61 -10.97 -37.93
CA MET A 305 13.79 -10.32 -37.32
C MET A 305 14.86 -11.33 -36.90
N GLY A 306 14.67 -12.63 -37.23
CA GLY A 306 15.55 -13.69 -36.80
C GLY A 306 15.48 -13.99 -35.29
N VAL A 307 16.21 -15.04 -34.90
CA VAL A 307 16.31 -15.39 -33.47
C VAL A 307 17.36 -14.48 -32.82
N ARG A 308 16.92 -13.69 -31.85
CA ARG A 308 17.75 -12.74 -31.12
C ARG A 308 17.73 -13.04 -29.63
N PRO A 309 18.71 -12.57 -28.85
CA PRO A 309 18.76 -12.81 -27.41
C PRO A 309 17.49 -12.34 -26.69
N TYR A 310 16.77 -13.29 -26.12
CA TYR A 310 15.56 -13.07 -25.33
C TYR A 310 15.84 -13.32 -23.83
N SER A 311 14.94 -12.87 -22.99
CA SER A 311 14.94 -13.20 -21.57
C SER A 311 14.05 -14.40 -21.31
N VAL A 312 14.48 -15.29 -20.42
CA VAL A 312 13.67 -16.36 -19.87
C VAL A 312 13.02 -15.85 -18.61
N TRP A 313 11.70 -15.80 -18.61
CA TRP A 313 10.91 -15.48 -17.44
C TRP A 313 10.53 -16.77 -16.75
N VAL A 314 10.63 -16.81 -15.45
CA VAL A 314 10.42 -18.00 -14.64
C VAL A 314 9.43 -17.69 -13.53
N ARG A 315 8.42 -18.52 -13.40
CA ARG A 315 7.57 -18.60 -12.23
C ARG A 315 8.12 -19.68 -11.32
N ALA A 316 8.61 -19.29 -10.15
CA ALA A 316 9.19 -20.22 -9.19
C ALA A 316 8.13 -20.88 -8.31
N LYS A 317 8.36 -22.11 -7.84
CA LYS A 317 7.50 -22.76 -6.84
C LYS A 317 7.80 -22.26 -5.44
N ASP A 318 9.10 -22.24 -5.08
CA ASP A 318 9.59 -21.89 -3.74
C ASP A 318 10.89 -21.04 -3.85
N GLY A 319 10.78 -19.83 -4.44
CA GLY A 319 11.91 -18.92 -4.60
C GLY A 319 12.92 -19.33 -5.68
N ALA A 320 13.97 -18.53 -5.85
CA ALA A 320 14.93 -18.62 -6.96
C ALA A 320 16.17 -19.48 -6.69
N GLN A 321 16.29 -20.12 -5.51
CA GLN A 321 17.53 -20.80 -5.09
C GLN A 321 18.01 -21.85 -6.11
N PHE A 322 17.12 -22.59 -6.74
CA PHE A 322 17.47 -23.61 -7.75
C PHE A 322 18.18 -23.03 -8.98
N LEU A 323 17.93 -21.75 -9.32
CA LEU A 323 18.61 -21.07 -10.42
C LEU A 323 20.02 -20.61 -10.02
N TYR A 324 20.21 -20.20 -8.77
CA TYR A 324 21.54 -19.90 -8.23
C TYR A 324 22.41 -21.16 -8.19
N ASP A 325 21.86 -22.27 -7.70
CA ASP A 325 22.56 -23.57 -7.64
C ASP A 325 22.91 -24.07 -9.04
N TYR A 326 22.01 -23.89 -10.01
CA TYR A 326 22.29 -24.22 -11.40
C TYR A 326 23.41 -23.36 -11.99
N ALA A 327 23.37 -22.04 -11.77
CA ALA A 327 24.41 -21.13 -12.25
C ALA A 327 25.80 -21.49 -11.71
N GLU A 328 25.88 -21.85 -10.42
CA GLU A 328 27.12 -22.28 -9.78
C GLU A 328 27.62 -23.61 -10.35
N THR A 329 26.73 -24.58 -10.56
CA THR A 329 27.09 -25.92 -11.03
C THR A 329 27.44 -25.95 -12.52
N SER A 330 26.67 -25.24 -13.36
CA SER A 330 26.86 -25.23 -14.82
C SER A 330 27.93 -24.24 -15.29
N GLY A 331 28.30 -23.26 -14.44
CA GLY A 331 29.13 -22.14 -14.83
C GLY A 331 28.45 -21.17 -15.84
N THR A 332 27.14 -21.25 -15.99
CA THR A 332 26.37 -20.40 -16.89
C THR A 332 26.49 -18.92 -16.51
N ARG A 333 26.77 -18.06 -17.49
CA ARG A 333 26.89 -16.62 -17.29
C ARG A 333 25.62 -15.92 -17.75
N TYR A 334 24.99 -15.25 -16.84
CA TYR A 334 23.82 -14.41 -17.14
C TYR A 334 24.25 -12.99 -17.49
N ALA A 335 23.69 -12.45 -18.56
CA ALA A 335 23.76 -11.02 -18.90
C ALA A 335 22.76 -10.20 -18.07
N VAL A 336 21.60 -10.81 -17.74
CA VAL A 336 20.59 -10.27 -16.85
C VAL A 336 20.16 -11.38 -15.91
N PHE A 337 20.08 -11.08 -14.61
CA PHE A 337 19.51 -11.97 -13.62
C PHE A 337 18.80 -11.10 -12.56
N GLU A 338 17.49 -11.15 -12.56
CA GLU A 338 16.64 -10.35 -11.69
C GLU A 338 15.72 -11.29 -10.90
N ASP A 339 15.97 -11.37 -9.62
CA ASP A 339 15.17 -12.10 -8.65
C ASP A 339 14.28 -11.10 -7.91
N VAL A 340 12.97 -11.23 -8.06
CA VAL A 340 11.98 -10.34 -7.44
C VAL A 340 12.06 -10.38 -5.93
N ASP A 341 12.22 -11.56 -5.32
CA ASP A 341 12.27 -11.68 -3.87
C ASP A 341 13.52 -11.00 -3.30
N ALA A 342 14.66 -11.13 -3.99
CA ALA A 342 15.89 -10.41 -3.63
C ALA A 342 15.70 -8.89 -3.75
N LYS A 343 15.09 -8.42 -4.85
CA LYS A 343 14.76 -6.99 -5.04
C LYS A 343 13.81 -6.46 -3.98
N ILE A 344 12.78 -7.23 -3.60
CA ILE A 344 11.85 -6.87 -2.52
C ILE A 344 12.57 -6.77 -1.19
N VAL A 345 13.51 -7.69 -0.89
CA VAL A 345 14.33 -7.60 0.32
C VAL A 345 15.22 -6.37 0.28
N GLU A 346 15.84 -6.06 -0.84
CA GLU A 346 16.64 -4.84 -1.03
C GLU A 346 15.79 -3.58 -0.84
N MET A 347 14.64 -3.50 -1.49
CA MET A 347 13.67 -2.40 -1.36
C MET A 347 13.20 -2.22 0.09
N LYS A 348 12.82 -3.31 0.80
CA LYS A 348 12.47 -3.26 2.23
C LYS A 348 13.63 -2.83 3.12
N ASN A 349 14.87 -2.99 2.67
CA ASN A 349 16.08 -2.55 3.34
C ASN A 349 16.48 -1.12 2.97
N ASP A 350 15.80 -0.48 2.02
CA ASP A 350 16.05 0.91 1.66
C ASP A 350 15.97 1.82 2.89
N PRO A 351 16.97 2.70 3.13
CA PRO A 351 17.00 3.58 4.29
C PRO A 351 15.78 4.51 4.37
N MET A 352 15.22 4.94 3.26
CA MET A 352 14.06 5.83 3.21
C MET A 352 12.80 5.10 3.70
N ILE A 353 12.53 3.90 3.19
CA ILE A 353 11.38 3.07 3.60
C ILE A 353 11.52 2.63 5.06
N LYS A 354 12.73 2.22 5.49
CA LYS A 354 12.99 1.89 6.89
C LYS A 354 12.80 3.08 7.82
N SER A 355 13.29 4.25 7.44
CA SER A 355 13.12 5.49 8.22
C SER A 355 11.65 5.84 8.38
N LEU A 356 10.87 5.79 7.31
CA LEU A 356 9.43 6.05 7.33
C LEU A 356 8.70 5.09 8.27
N ASN A 357 8.90 3.78 8.10
CA ASN A 357 8.30 2.76 8.96
C ASN A 357 8.73 2.93 10.42
N GLY A 358 9.98 3.32 10.65
CA GLY A 358 10.52 3.65 11.98
C GLY A 358 9.79 4.84 12.61
N VAL A 359 9.63 5.95 11.89
CA VAL A 359 8.92 7.16 12.37
C VAL A 359 7.45 6.85 12.69
N LEU A 360 6.75 6.13 11.81
CA LEU A 360 5.36 5.73 12.05
C LEU A 360 5.22 4.84 13.30
N THR A 361 6.14 3.90 13.48
CA THR A 361 6.16 2.98 14.64
C THR A 361 6.46 3.74 15.94
N VAL A 362 7.50 4.57 15.96
CA VAL A 362 7.86 5.39 17.14
C VAL A 362 6.73 6.33 17.48
N GLY A 363 6.13 7.00 16.49
CA GLY A 363 4.98 7.89 16.70
C GLY A 363 3.81 7.17 17.38
N PHE A 364 3.50 5.94 16.95
CA PHE A 364 2.47 5.13 17.60
C PHE A 364 2.85 4.73 19.03
N ILE A 365 4.08 4.29 19.28
CA ILE A 365 4.56 3.91 20.63
C ILE A 365 4.47 5.09 21.59
N VAL A 366 4.89 6.29 21.14
CA VAL A 366 4.81 7.52 21.94
C VAL A 366 3.35 7.87 22.26
N ALA A 367 2.46 7.81 21.26
CA ALA A 367 1.02 8.04 21.47
C ALA A 367 0.42 7.03 22.46
N LEU A 368 0.80 5.75 22.33
CA LEU A 368 0.36 4.70 23.27
C LEU A 368 0.86 4.94 24.69
N ALA A 369 2.11 5.35 24.87
CA ALA A 369 2.68 5.68 26.17
C ALA A 369 1.98 6.88 26.82
N LEU A 370 1.72 7.92 26.05
CA LEU A 370 0.97 9.10 26.52
C LEU A 370 -0.47 8.73 26.89
N CYS A 371 -1.12 7.86 26.11
CA CYS A 371 -2.44 7.34 26.41
C CYS A 371 -2.43 6.55 27.73
N PHE A 372 -1.45 5.67 27.95
CA PHE A 372 -1.29 4.90 29.17
C PHE A 372 -1.15 5.79 30.41
N ILE A 373 -0.27 6.79 30.33
CA ILE A 373 -0.04 7.73 31.43
C ILE A 373 -1.30 8.58 31.70
N GLY A 374 -1.89 9.13 30.64
CA GLY A 374 -3.10 9.94 30.73
C GLY A 374 -4.28 9.14 31.32
N PHE A 375 -4.42 7.88 30.92
CA PHE A 375 -5.41 6.96 31.45
C PHE A 375 -5.22 6.69 32.95
N LEU A 376 -3.99 6.37 33.38
CA LEU A 376 -3.70 6.14 34.81
C LEU A 376 -3.95 7.39 35.64
N MET A 377 -3.45 8.56 35.20
CA MET A 377 -3.64 9.83 35.93
C MET A 377 -5.13 10.16 36.08
N TYR A 378 -5.89 10.07 35.02
CA TYR A 378 -7.33 10.31 35.11
C TYR A 378 -8.02 9.41 36.13
N TRP A 379 -7.75 8.09 36.07
CA TRP A 379 -8.40 7.14 36.96
C TRP A 379 -8.00 7.35 38.42
N ILE A 380 -6.74 7.65 38.70
CA ILE A 380 -6.28 7.99 40.04
C ILE A 380 -7.04 9.19 40.58
N LEU A 381 -7.16 10.25 39.77
CA LEU A 381 -7.90 11.46 40.13
C LEU A 381 -9.40 11.17 40.31
N SER A 382 -10.00 10.45 39.36
CA SER A 382 -11.41 10.07 39.42
C SER A 382 -11.76 9.23 40.64
N ILE A 383 -10.90 8.28 41.04
CA ILE A 383 -11.09 7.45 42.26
C ILE A 383 -11.00 8.33 43.50
N ARG A 384 -10.01 9.24 43.58
CA ARG A 384 -9.88 10.15 44.70
C ARG A 384 -11.11 11.04 44.88
N GLN A 385 -11.65 11.61 43.81
CA GLN A 385 -12.87 12.45 43.87
C GLN A 385 -14.12 11.67 44.28
N ARG A 386 -14.16 10.36 44.02
CA ARG A 386 -15.33 9.49 44.29
C ARG A 386 -15.20 8.70 45.60
N THR A 387 -14.15 8.90 46.41
CA THR A 387 -13.89 8.14 47.62
C THR A 387 -15.05 8.22 48.60
N LEU A 388 -15.65 9.41 48.78
CA LEU A 388 -16.84 9.60 49.64
C LEU A 388 -18.05 8.79 49.10
N GLN A 389 -18.30 8.80 47.78
CA GLN A 389 -19.40 8.02 47.17
C GLN A 389 -19.21 6.53 47.41
N PHE A 390 -17.98 6.02 47.35
CA PHE A 390 -17.69 4.62 47.63
C PHE A 390 -17.93 4.27 49.10
N GLY A 391 -17.66 5.22 50.00
CA GLY A 391 -18.00 5.10 51.43
C GLY A 391 -19.50 4.97 51.65
N ILE A 392 -20.32 5.81 50.99
CA ILE A 392 -21.79 5.76 51.04
C ILE A 392 -22.31 4.42 50.50
N TYR A 393 -21.80 3.95 49.33
CA TYR A 393 -22.21 2.67 48.77
C TYR A 393 -21.91 1.48 49.69
N ARG A 394 -20.77 1.50 50.40
CA ARG A 394 -20.46 0.49 51.42
C ARG A 394 -21.37 0.57 52.63
N ALA A 395 -21.70 1.79 53.08
CA ALA A 395 -22.66 1.97 54.17
C ALA A 395 -24.07 1.47 53.82
N MET A 396 -24.46 1.52 52.53
CA MET A 396 -25.70 0.92 52.01
C MET A 396 -25.60 -0.60 51.78
N GLY A 397 -24.49 -1.26 52.14
CA GLY A 397 -24.33 -2.71 52.07
C GLY A 397 -23.73 -3.28 50.81
N MET A 398 -23.28 -2.46 49.85
CA MET A 398 -22.60 -2.92 48.63
C MET A 398 -21.24 -3.54 48.94
N ARG A 399 -20.97 -4.73 48.38
CA ARG A 399 -19.67 -5.40 48.50
C ARG A 399 -18.62 -4.69 47.64
N MET A 400 -17.36 -4.76 48.07
CA MET A 400 -16.25 -4.17 47.31
C MET A 400 -16.16 -4.70 45.86
N ARG A 401 -16.51 -5.98 45.64
CA ARG A 401 -16.55 -6.57 44.30
C ARG A 401 -17.60 -5.91 43.41
N GLU A 402 -18.75 -5.51 43.95
CA GLU A 402 -19.84 -4.86 43.21
C GLU A 402 -19.44 -3.44 42.76
N ILE A 403 -18.74 -2.69 43.64
CA ILE A 403 -18.18 -1.38 43.31
C ILE A 403 -17.13 -1.50 42.20
N LEU A 404 -16.24 -2.50 42.28
CA LEU A 404 -15.24 -2.77 41.22
C LEU A 404 -15.88 -3.17 39.91
N THR A 405 -16.91 -4.05 39.93
CA THR A 405 -17.64 -4.42 38.71
C THR A 405 -18.32 -3.23 38.06
N MET A 406 -18.89 -2.32 38.86
CA MET A 406 -19.50 -1.08 38.36
C MET A 406 -18.47 -0.19 37.66
N LEU A 407 -17.27 -0.02 38.26
CA LEU A 407 -16.18 0.73 37.63
C LEU A 407 -15.64 0.07 36.35
N LEU A 408 -15.51 -1.26 36.37
CA LEU A 408 -15.11 -2.04 35.20
C LEU A 408 -16.10 -1.85 34.02
N ASN A 409 -17.39 -1.95 34.32
CA ASN A 409 -18.44 -1.78 33.29
C ASN A 409 -18.44 -0.34 32.74
N GLU A 410 -18.28 0.68 33.61
CA GLU A 410 -18.14 2.08 33.17
C GLU A 410 -16.95 2.22 32.21
N GLN A 411 -15.81 1.65 32.57
CA GLN A 411 -14.60 1.70 31.77
C GLN A 411 -14.73 0.95 30.46
N LEU A 412 -15.29 -0.25 30.46
CA LEU A 412 -15.50 -1.03 29.23
C LEU A 412 -16.38 -0.27 28.24
N CYS A 413 -17.49 0.33 28.70
CA CYS A 413 -18.35 1.12 27.83
C CYS A 413 -17.60 2.30 27.16
N ILE A 414 -16.81 3.04 27.95
CA ILE A 414 -16.02 4.18 27.45
C ILE A 414 -14.96 3.70 26.45
N SER A 415 -14.21 2.65 26.82
CA SER A 415 -13.12 2.12 25.99
C SER A 415 -13.61 1.55 24.67
N VAL A 416 -14.65 0.69 24.69
CA VAL A 416 -15.21 0.09 23.46
C VAL A 416 -15.71 1.17 22.50
N LEU A 417 -16.39 2.18 23.02
CA LEU A 417 -16.90 3.28 22.20
C LEU A 417 -15.76 4.13 21.62
N SER A 418 -14.74 4.44 22.43
CA SER A 418 -13.57 5.19 21.98
C SER A 418 -12.76 4.42 20.94
N ILE A 419 -12.62 3.08 21.11
CA ILE A 419 -11.98 2.21 20.15
C ILE A 419 -12.72 2.22 18.81
N ALA A 420 -14.03 2.04 18.82
CA ALA A 420 -14.83 2.03 17.60
C ALA A 420 -14.73 3.37 16.84
N VAL A 421 -14.85 4.48 17.55
CA VAL A 421 -14.73 5.82 16.97
C VAL A 421 -13.31 6.09 16.48
N GLY A 422 -12.29 5.74 17.27
CA GLY A 422 -10.89 5.91 16.90
C GLY A 422 -10.53 5.13 15.63
N ALA A 423 -10.98 3.87 15.55
CA ALA A 423 -10.78 3.04 14.37
C ALA A 423 -11.48 3.63 13.13
N ALA A 424 -12.72 4.10 13.28
CA ALA A 424 -13.44 4.74 12.17
C ALA A 424 -12.76 6.04 11.69
N VAL A 425 -12.32 6.89 12.61
CA VAL A 425 -11.59 8.14 12.29
C VAL A 425 -10.24 7.83 11.64
N GLY A 426 -9.49 6.85 12.17
CA GLY A 426 -8.19 6.46 11.61
C GLY A 426 -8.32 5.89 10.19
N HIS A 427 -9.30 5.02 9.97
CA HIS A 427 -9.59 4.48 8.64
C HIS A 427 -10.01 5.57 7.65
N LEU A 428 -10.85 6.51 8.07
CA LEU A 428 -11.27 7.63 7.24
C LEU A 428 -10.10 8.55 6.90
N ALA A 429 -9.23 8.83 7.88
CA ALA A 429 -8.01 9.61 7.67
C ALA A 429 -7.08 8.93 6.66
N ALA A 430 -6.86 7.62 6.78
CA ALA A 430 -6.06 6.86 5.83
C ALA A 430 -6.65 6.95 4.42
N LYS A 431 -7.95 6.69 4.25
CA LYS A 431 -8.61 6.77 2.94
C LYS A 431 -8.49 8.14 2.27
N LEU A 432 -8.54 9.22 3.06
CA LEU A 432 -8.50 10.59 2.53
C LEU A 432 -7.08 11.08 2.23
N TYR A 433 -6.12 10.77 3.09
CA TYR A 433 -4.76 11.34 3.01
C TYR A 433 -3.73 10.41 2.38
N MET A 434 -4.02 9.09 2.30
CA MET A 434 -3.09 8.12 1.72
C MET A 434 -2.65 8.47 0.31
N PRO A 435 -3.53 8.84 -0.63
CA PRO A 435 -3.12 9.17 -2.00
C PRO A 435 -2.11 10.32 -2.06
N LEU A 436 -2.18 11.25 -1.10
CA LEU A 436 -1.23 12.37 -1.03
C LEU A 436 0.12 11.95 -0.43
N ILE A 437 0.08 11.08 0.58
CA ILE A 437 1.29 10.55 1.22
C ILE A 437 2.06 9.65 0.24
N GLN A 438 1.35 8.84 -0.54
CA GLN A 438 1.96 7.99 -1.56
C GLN A 438 2.69 8.81 -2.64
N ILE A 439 2.12 9.93 -3.09
CA ILE A 439 2.83 10.84 -4.01
C ILE A 439 4.14 11.33 -3.39
N ALA A 440 4.13 11.63 -2.07
CA ALA A 440 5.32 12.10 -1.36
C ALA A 440 6.43 11.02 -1.23
N TYR A 441 6.07 9.75 -1.29
CA TYR A 441 7.00 8.61 -1.16
C TYR A 441 7.06 7.72 -2.41
N ALA A 442 6.33 8.08 -3.47
CA ALA A 442 6.46 7.40 -4.75
C ALA A 442 7.89 7.56 -5.27
N SER A 443 8.54 6.45 -5.60
CA SER A 443 9.77 6.49 -6.37
C SER A 443 9.46 6.98 -7.79
N SER A 444 10.47 7.52 -8.49
CA SER A 444 10.36 7.89 -9.91
C SER A 444 9.89 6.73 -10.80
N ASP A 445 10.05 5.50 -10.32
CA ASP A 445 9.76 4.27 -11.04
C ASP A 445 8.50 3.56 -10.53
N SER A 446 7.57 4.29 -9.89
CA SER A 446 6.29 3.75 -9.44
C SER A 446 5.24 3.95 -10.53
N TYR A 447 4.86 2.89 -11.22
CA TYR A 447 3.97 2.92 -12.38
C TYR A 447 2.53 2.52 -12.05
N LEU A 448 2.33 1.76 -10.99
CA LEU A 448 1.01 1.25 -10.63
C LEU A 448 0.13 2.30 -9.97
N PRO A 449 -1.20 2.27 -10.22
CA PRO A 449 -2.14 3.16 -9.56
C PRO A 449 -2.14 2.91 -8.06
N LEU A 450 -2.13 4.00 -7.30
CA LEU A 450 -2.08 3.97 -5.86
C LEU A 450 -3.36 3.38 -5.27
N ARG A 451 -3.23 2.25 -4.57
CA ARG A 451 -4.33 1.55 -3.88
C ARG A 451 -4.10 1.55 -2.39
N THR A 452 -5.15 1.83 -1.63
CA THR A 452 -5.09 1.68 -0.18
C THR A 452 -5.23 0.21 0.18
N SER A 453 -4.17 -0.36 0.73
CA SER A 453 -4.21 -1.71 1.28
C SER A 453 -4.76 -1.68 2.71
N VAL A 454 -5.85 -2.39 2.95
CA VAL A 454 -6.47 -2.51 4.27
C VAL A 454 -6.54 -3.97 4.66
N ASP A 455 -5.75 -4.34 5.66
CA ASP A 455 -5.81 -5.67 6.24
C ASP A 455 -6.44 -5.62 7.63
N VAL A 456 -7.45 -6.45 7.83
CA VAL A 456 -8.13 -6.62 9.12
C VAL A 456 -7.16 -7.14 10.19
N SER A 457 -6.16 -7.92 9.81
CA SER A 457 -5.17 -8.49 10.73
C SER A 457 -4.35 -7.41 11.45
N ASP A 458 -3.96 -6.33 10.77
CA ASP A 458 -3.19 -5.25 11.37
C ASP A 458 -4.03 -4.44 12.36
N THR A 459 -5.28 -4.15 11.99
CA THR A 459 -6.23 -3.52 12.89
C THR A 459 -6.45 -4.39 14.13
N LEU A 460 -6.57 -5.71 13.96
CA LEU A 460 -6.73 -6.64 15.07
C LEU A 460 -5.50 -6.68 15.99
N ARG A 461 -4.28 -6.75 15.42
CA ARG A 461 -3.02 -6.69 16.19
C ARG A 461 -2.94 -5.41 17.02
N LEU A 462 -3.27 -4.27 16.42
CA LEU A 462 -3.32 -2.99 17.11
C LEU A 462 -4.33 -2.98 18.25
N LEU A 463 -5.54 -3.51 18.01
CA LEU A 463 -6.57 -3.64 19.05
C LEU A 463 -6.12 -4.56 20.20
N VAL A 464 -5.39 -5.63 19.92
CA VAL A 464 -4.81 -6.50 20.94
C VAL A 464 -3.80 -5.74 21.80
N ILE A 465 -2.91 -4.94 21.20
CA ILE A 465 -1.93 -4.12 21.94
C ILE A 465 -2.65 -3.13 22.86
N VAL A 466 -3.67 -2.44 22.36
CA VAL A 466 -4.47 -1.49 23.16
C VAL A 466 -5.24 -2.21 24.26
N ALA A 467 -5.80 -3.40 24.00
CA ALA A 467 -6.48 -4.20 25.00
C ALA A 467 -5.52 -4.66 26.12
N VAL A 468 -4.32 -5.10 25.77
CA VAL A 468 -3.28 -5.45 26.76
C VAL A 468 -2.91 -4.23 27.62
N MET A 469 -2.74 -3.06 26.99
CA MET A 469 -2.49 -1.80 27.70
C MET A 469 -3.64 -1.49 28.70
N LEU A 470 -4.90 -1.59 28.25
CA LEU A 470 -6.06 -1.33 29.12
C LEU A 470 -6.15 -2.33 30.26
N ILE A 471 -5.89 -3.62 30.02
CA ILE A 471 -5.85 -4.66 31.06
C ILE A 471 -4.76 -4.36 32.09
N ALA A 472 -3.55 -3.96 31.63
CA ALA A 472 -2.46 -3.57 32.53
C ALA A 472 -2.86 -2.36 33.39
N CYS A 473 -3.46 -1.32 32.80
CA CYS A 473 -4.00 -0.17 33.52
C CYS A 473 -5.02 -0.61 34.58
N MET A 474 -5.96 -1.46 34.23
CA MET A 474 -6.99 -1.97 35.15
C MET A 474 -6.40 -2.77 36.28
N ALA A 475 -5.38 -3.60 36.05
CA ALA A 475 -4.68 -4.35 37.07
C ALA A 475 -3.97 -3.42 38.11
N ILE A 476 -3.32 -2.34 37.59
CA ILE A 476 -2.71 -1.33 38.47
C ILE A 476 -3.77 -0.62 39.31
N LEU A 477 -4.85 -0.18 38.68
CA LEU A 477 -5.96 0.48 39.38
C LEU A 477 -6.60 -0.42 40.44
N PHE A 478 -6.85 -1.72 40.13
CA PHE A 478 -7.35 -2.69 41.08
C PHE A 478 -6.45 -2.82 42.30
N THR A 479 -5.12 -2.84 42.09
CA THR A 479 -4.13 -2.90 43.16
C THR A 479 -4.17 -1.65 44.04
N ILE A 480 -4.32 -0.47 43.45
CA ILE A 480 -4.43 0.81 44.17
C ILE A 480 -5.71 0.82 45.01
N ILE A 481 -6.86 0.46 44.42
CA ILE A 481 -8.16 0.45 45.15
C ILE A 481 -8.14 -0.53 46.33
N ARG A 482 -7.53 -1.72 46.15
CA ARG A 482 -7.40 -2.71 47.26
C ARG A 482 -6.56 -2.20 48.42
N ARG A 483 -5.56 -1.36 48.17
CA ARG A 483 -4.68 -0.77 49.20
C ARG A 483 -5.29 0.44 49.90
N MET A 484 -6.33 1.05 49.35
CA MET A 484 -7.00 2.21 49.99
C MET A 484 -7.74 1.76 51.23
N LYS A 485 -7.33 2.27 52.41
CA LYS A 485 -8.02 2.08 53.69
C LYS A 485 -9.24 3.02 53.71
N ILE A 486 -10.41 2.53 53.28
CA ILE A 486 -11.66 3.30 53.15
C ILE A 486 -12.11 3.87 54.52
N ALA A 487 -11.70 3.26 55.62
CA ALA A 487 -11.97 3.76 56.97
C ALA A 487 -11.33 5.14 57.27
N GLN A 488 -10.22 5.50 56.59
CA GLN A 488 -9.61 6.83 56.73
C GLN A 488 -10.34 7.90 55.88
N ALA A 489 -11.03 7.49 54.81
CA ALA A 489 -11.77 8.43 53.92
C ALA A 489 -13.07 8.94 54.56
N LEU A 490 -13.67 8.17 55.49
CA LEU A 490 -14.84 8.61 56.26
C LEU A 490 -14.48 9.65 57.34
N LYS A 491 -13.21 9.64 57.82
CA LYS A 491 -12.71 10.59 58.82
C LYS A 491 -12.32 11.94 58.28
N LEU A 492 -12.03 12.04 56.94
CA LEU A 492 -11.68 13.28 56.22
C LEU A 492 -12.90 14.06 55.70
N GLY A 493 -14.10 13.58 55.92
CA GLY A 493 -15.35 14.27 55.54
C GLY A 493 -16.01 14.99 56.73
N GLU A 494 -15.34 15.05 57.88
CA GLU A 494 -15.80 15.78 59.05
C GLU A 494 -15.04 17.09 59.29
N ASP A 495 -14.05 17.48 58.44
CA ASP A 495 -13.38 18.76 58.50
C ASP A 495 -13.87 19.71 57.38
#